data_ca5f5d63dbfb750b74f7c02eac2eb81e
#
_entry.id   ca5f5d63dbfb750b74f7c02eac2eb81e
#
_cell.length_a   1.000
_cell.length_b   1.000
_cell.length_c   1.000
_cell.angle_alpha   90.00
_cell.angle_beta   90.00
_cell.angle_gamma   90.00
#
_symmetry.space_group_name_H-M   'P 1'
#
loop_
_entity.id
_entity.type
_entity.pdbx_description
1 polymer ?
#
loop_
_entity_poly.entity_id
_entity_poly.type
_entity_poly.pdbx_seq_one_letter_code
_entity_poly.pdbx_strand_id
1 'polypeptide(L)'
;MDAHVTDIARIIQLAVAPVFLLTAIGTILSAQNNRLGRIVDRRRVIEDRLRTPPAESPALVKADVEELNLLGQRIRLIYHAIGLAVVCALLVCMLVAAVFLGVFVAMDLAKVVGILFILAMFALVGSLGLFLREIFLAVKVGRHRLTFDDFIK
;
A
#
# COMPACT_ATOMS: atom_id res chain seq x y z
N MET A 1 -14.36 -23.92 -36.74
CA MET A 1 -13.01 -23.48 -36.32
C MET A 1 -13.02 -21.99 -35.91
N ASP A 2 -13.80 -21.17 -36.59
CA ASP A 2 -13.88 -19.71 -36.35
C ASP A 2 -14.51 -19.29 -35.00
N ALA A 3 -15.47 -20.08 -34.50
CA ALA A 3 -16.10 -19.79 -33.19
C ALA A 3 -15.15 -19.84 -32.02
N HIS A 4 -14.26 -20.83 -31.97
CA HIS A 4 -13.26 -20.94 -30.89
C HIS A 4 -12.21 -19.85 -30.95
N VAL A 5 -11.83 -19.35 -32.12
CA VAL A 5 -10.84 -18.27 -32.27
C VAL A 5 -11.45 -16.94 -31.83
N THR A 6 -12.72 -16.68 -32.14
CA THR A 6 -13.43 -15.48 -31.68
C THR A 6 -13.64 -15.47 -30.16
N ASP A 7 -13.90 -16.62 -29.55
CA ASP A 7 -14.04 -16.72 -28.10
C ASP A 7 -12.72 -16.46 -27.38
N ILE A 8 -11.60 -17.02 -27.87
CA ILE A 8 -10.26 -16.76 -27.31
C ILE A 8 -9.88 -15.29 -27.44
N ALA A 9 -10.11 -14.66 -28.59
CA ALA A 9 -9.82 -13.24 -28.77
C ALA A 9 -10.62 -12.35 -27.80
N ARG A 10 -11.87 -12.68 -27.57
CA ARG A 10 -12.73 -11.97 -26.62
C ARG A 10 -12.23 -12.12 -25.16
N ILE A 11 -11.76 -13.31 -24.78
CA ILE A 11 -11.22 -13.56 -23.46
C ILE A 11 -9.92 -12.78 -23.25
N ILE A 12 -9.03 -12.76 -24.24
CA ILE A 12 -7.81 -11.96 -24.18
C ILE A 12 -8.14 -10.49 -23.99
N GLN A 13 -9.12 -9.95 -24.70
CA GLN A 13 -9.60 -8.58 -24.52
C GLN A 13 -10.12 -8.31 -23.10
N LEU A 14 -10.88 -9.25 -22.52
CA LEU A 14 -11.37 -9.13 -21.15
C LEU A 14 -10.28 -9.21 -20.10
N ALA A 15 -9.18 -9.94 -20.36
CA ALA A 15 -8.04 -10.06 -19.47
C ALA A 15 -7.08 -8.86 -19.51
N VAL A 16 -7.13 -8.03 -20.54
CA VAL A 16 -6.23 -6.87 -20.68
C VAL A 16 -6.44 -5.84 -19.58
N ALA A 17 -7.70 -5.51 -19.24
CA ALA A 17 -8.01 -4.52 -18.21
C ALA A 17 -7.49 -4.91 -16.80
N PRO A 18 -7.70 -6.16 -16.32
CA PRO A 18 -7.06 -6.63 -15.08
C PRO A 18 -5.53 -6.55 -15.09
N VAL A 19 -4.87 -6.81 -16.22
CA VAL A 19 -3.40 -6.73 -16.33
C VAL A 19 -2.92 -5.29 -16.17
N PHE A 20 -3.59 -4.31 -16.76
CA PHE A 20 -3.28 -2.90 -16.51
C PHE A 20 -3.49 -2.51 -15.05
N LEU A 21 -4.52 -3.06 -14.40
CA LEU A 21 -4.76 -2.83 -12.98
C LEU A 21 -3.60 -3.39 -12.14
N LEU A 22 -3.05 -4.56 -12.47
CA LEU A 22 -1.87 -5.11 -11.78
C LEU A 22 -0.64 -4.20 -11.92
N THR A 23 -0.42 -3.60 -13.09
CA THR A 23 0.65 -2.62 -13.29
C THR A 23 0.46 -1.38 -12.40
N ALA A 24 -0.76 -0.86 -12.32
CA ALA A 24 -1.09 0.26 -11.45
C ALA A 24 -0.86 -0.08 -9.97
N ILE A 25 -1.28 -1.26 -9.51
CA ILE A 25 -1.03 -1.73 -8.14
C ILE A 25 0.49 -1.84 -7.87
N GLY A 26 1.27 -2.35 -8.81
CA GLY A 26 2.74 -2.40 -8.72
C GLY A 26 3.37 -1.03 -8.52
N THR A 27 2.88 -0.02 -9.23
CA THR A 27 3.32 1.37 -9.07
C THR A 27 2.98 1.92 -7.68
N ILE A 28 1.77 1.66 -7.17
CA ILE A 28 1.34 2.04 -5.82
C ILE A 28 2.23 1.37 -4.76
N LEU A 29 2.49 0.07 -4.89
CA LEU A 29 3.37 -0.69 -4.00
C LEU A 29 4.79 -0.11 -3.97
N SER A 30 5.34 0.24 -5.12
CA SER A 30 6.66 0.89 -5.23
C SER A 30 6.71 2.22 -4.48
N ALA A 31 5.70 3.06 -4.67
CA ALA A 31 5.59 4.33 -3.96
C ALA A 31 5.50 4.16 -2.44
N GLN A 32 4.70 3.18 -1.96
CA GLN A 32 4.55 2.88 -0.54
C GLN A 32 5.85 2.33 0.07
N ASN A 33 6.55 1.41 -0.63
CA ASN A 33 7.83 0.87 -0.19
C ASN A 33 8.92 1.94 -0.08
N ASN A 34 9.00 2.86 -1.04
CA ASN A 34 9.94 3.97 -1.00
C ASN A 34 9.69 4.91 0.20
N ARG A 35 8.42 5.12 0.56
CA ARG A 35 8.07 5.91 1.76
C ARG A 35 8.40 5.15 3.04
N LEU A 36 8.10 3.86 3.09
CA LEU A 36 8.42 2.99 4.22
C LEU A 36 9.93 3.01 4.52
N GLY A 37 10.76 2.85 3.50
CA GLY A 37 12.21 2.89 3.63
C GLY A 37 12.69 4.16 4.33
N ARG A 38 12.26 5.34 3.86
CA ARG A 38 12.63 6.62 4.48
C ARG A 38 12.19 6.76 5.94
N ILE A 39 11.04 6.22 6.31
CA ILE A 39 10.56 6.28 7.69
C ILE A 39 11.35 5.33 8.58
N VAL A 40 11.66 4.14 8.08
CA VAL A 40 12.50 3.15 8.80
C VAL A 40 13.92 3.67 9.00
N ASP A 41 14.51 4.29 7.98
CA ASP A 41 15.86 4.89 8.10
C ASP A 41 15.87 6.02 9.14
N ARG A 42 14.86 6.90 9.13
CA ARG A 42 14.73 7.95 10.15
C ARG A 42 14.60 7.37 11.55
N ARG A 43 13.81 6.31 11.69
CA ARG A 43 13.64 5.60 12.97
C ARG A 43 14.97 5.06 13.49
N ARG A 44 15.77 4.42 12.64
CA ARG A 44 17.10 3.89 13.00
C ARG A 44 18.03 4.98 13.51
N VAL A 45 18.07 6.12 12.83
CA VAL A 45 18.91 7.26 13.25
C VAL A 45 18.54 7.74 14.65
N ILE A 46 17.24 7.79 15.00
CA ILE A 46 16.81 8.21 16.34
C ILE A 46 17.13 7.12 17.37
N GLU A 47 16.89 5.84 17.05
CA GLU A 47 17.23 4.72 17.93
C GLU A 47 18.73 4.66 18.23
N ASP A 48 19.61 4.90 17.24
CA ASP A 48 21.06 4.94 17.43
C ASP A 48 21.49 6.12 18.29
N ARG A 49 20.85 7.29 18.11
CA ARG A 49 21.09 8.47 18.96
C ARG A 49 20.74 8.18 20.43
N LEU A 50 19.62 7.53 20.69
CA LEU A 50 19.20 7.17 22.05
C LEU A 50 20.06 6.08 22.70
N ARG A 51 20.75 5.26 21.89
CA ARG A 51 21.68 4.21 22.40
C ARG A 51 23.04 4.77 22.79
N THR A 52 23.50 5.84 22.16
CA THR A 52 24.78 6.46 22.46
C THR A 52 24.56 7.42 23.63
N PRO A 53 25.20 7.20 24.81
CA PRO A 53 24.96 8.04 25.96
C PRO A 53 25.60 9.41 25.73
N PRO A 54 24.85 10.48 25.56
CA PRO A 54 25.33 11.84 25.59
C PRO A 54 24.77 12.56 26.80
N ALA A 55 25.41 13.64 27.13
CA ALA A 55 24.88 14.68 28.00
C ALA A 55 23.68 15.42 27.37
N GLU A 56 22.70 14.69 26.77
CA GLU A 56 21.53 15.31 26.20
C GLU A 56 20.51 15.65 27.29
N SER A 57 19.90 16.82 27.18
CA SER A 57 18.91 17.27 28.17
C SER A 57 17.71 16.29 28.18
N PRO A 58 17.10 16.03 29.35
CA PRO A 58 15.91 15.14 29.44
C PRO A 58 14.78 15.52 28.49
N ALA A 59 14.69 16.79 28.09
CA ALA A 59 13.72 17.30 27.13
C ALA A 59 13.94 16.75 25.71
N LEU A 60 15.20 16.62 25.27
CA LEU A 60 15.54 16.05 23.95
C LEU A 60 15.23 14.55 23.89
N VAL A 61 15.55 13.81 24.93
CA VAL A 61 15.22 12.38 25.03
C VAL A 61 13.70 12.16 24.92
N LYS A 62 12.91 12.98 25.63
CA LYS A 62 11.45 12.92 25.56
C LYS A 62 10.93 13.20 24.15
N ALA A 63 11.46 14.20 23.46
CA ALA A 63 11.09 14.53 22.09
C ALA A 63 11.42 13.39 21.11
N ASP A 64 12.59 12.76 21.25
CA ASP A 64 13.00 11.61 20.42
C ASP A 64 12.09 10.40 20.64
N VAL A 65 11.67 10.11 21.87
CA VAL A 65 10.73 9.03 22.20
C VAL A 65 9.33 9.31 21.59
N GLU A 66 8.86 10.53 21.66
CA GLU A 66 7.58 10.92 21.04
C GLU A 66 7.66 10.77 19.51
N GLU A 67 8.77 11.17 18.88
CA GLU A 67 8.99 10.96 17.46
C GLU A 67 9.01 9.48 17.08
N LEU A 68 9.66 8.61 17.83
CA LEU A 68 9.66 7.17 17.61
C LEU A 68 8.26 6.57 17.65
N ASN A 69 7.42 7.00 18.57
CA ASN A 69 6.04 6.52 18.67
C ASN A 69 5.22 6.92 17.43
N LEU A 70 5.38 8.15 16.94
CA LEU A 70 4.71 8.63 15.73
C LEU A 70 5.18 7.87 14.48
N LEU A 71 6.51 7.67 14.34
CA LEU A 71 7.07 6.87 13.24
C LEU A 71 6.56 5.42 13.28
N GLY A 72 6.44 4.83 14.48
CA GLY A 72 5.89 3.48 14.65
C GLY A 72 4.43 3.36 14.20
N GLN A 73 3.59 4.36 14.46
CA GLN A 73 2.21 4.41 13.97
C GLN A 73 2.15 4.51 12.45
N ARG A 74 2.98 5.37 11.84
CA ARG A 74 3.07 5.54 10.39
C ARG A 74 3.53 4.25 9.69
N ILE A 75 4.57 3.59 10.21
CA ILE A 75 5.06 2.31 9.72
C ILE A 75 3.91 1.28 9.69
N ARG A 76 3.14 1.17 10.78
CA ARG A 76 2.00 0.25 10.86
C ARG A 76 0.94 0.52 9.80
N LEU A 77 0.59 1.79 9.57
CA LEU A 77 -0.38 2.16 8.53
C LEU A 77 0.10 1.77 7.13
N ILE A 78 1.38 2.02 6.82
CA ILE A 78 1.96 1.65 5.52
C ILE A 78 1.99 0.13 5.35
N TYR A 79 2.35 -0.65 6.37
CA TYR A 79 2.33 -2.12 6.28
C TYR A 79 0.93 -2.66 5.98
N HIS A 80 -0.11 -2.11 6.62
CA HIS A 80 -1.49 -2.53 6.31
C HIS A 80 -1.91 -2.09 4.90
N ALA A 81 -1.51 -0.90 4.47
CA ALA A 81 -1.79 -0.42 3.12
C ALA A 81 -1.12 -1.32 2.05
N ILE A 82 0.16 -1.67 2.25
CA ILE A 82 0.90 -2.61 1.39
C ILE A 82 0.21 -3.99 1.40
N GLY A 83 -0.16 -4.50 2.58
CA GLY A 83 -0.84 -5.78 2.71
C GLY A 83 -2.14 -5.84 1.91
N LEU A 84 -2.99 -4.80 2.01
CA LEU A 84 -4.22 -4.71 1.23
C LEU A 84 -3.96 -4.58 -0.29
N ALA A 85 -2.92 -3.87 -0.71
CA ALA A 85 -2.54 -3.78 -2.12
C ALA A 85 -2.10 -5.15 -2.67
N VAL A 86 -1.33 -5.92 -1.88
CA VAL A 86 -0.92 -7.29 -2.25
C VAL A 86 -2.14 -8.21 -2.32
N VAL A 87 -3.06 -8.14 -1.36
CA VAL A 87 -4.33 -8.90 -1.39
C VAL A 87 -5.15 -8.54 -2.64
N CYS A 88 -5.23 -7.25 -2.99
CA CYS A 88 -5.88 -6.82 -4.23
C CYS A 88 -5.22 -7.46 -5.46
N ALA A 89 -3.90 -7.44 -5.57
CA ALA A 89 -3.17 -8.04 -6.67
C ALA A 89 -3.44 -9.56 -6.78
N LEU A 90 -3.46 -10.27 -5.65
CA LEU A 90 -3.78 -11.70 -5.62
C LEU A 90 -5.22 -11.98 -6.08
N LEU A 91 -6.20 -11.17 -5.64
CA LEU A 91 -7.59 -11.30 -6.07
C LEU A 91 -7.74 -11.05 -7.57
N VAL A 92 -7.02 -10.09 -8.13
CA VAL A 92 -7.00 -9.82 -9.58
C VAL A 92 -6.36 -10.97 -10.34
N CYS A 93 -5.27 -11.56 -9.84
CA CYS A 93 -4.68 -12.76 -10.44
C CYS A 93 -5.66 -13.96 -10.42
N MET A 94 -6.34 -14.18 -9.29
CA MET A 94 -7.35 -15.24 -9.17
C MET A 94 -8.55 -14.99 -10.12
N LEU A 95 -8.96 -13.74 -10.28
CA LEU A 95 -10.00 -13.34 -11.21
C LEU A 95 -9.62 -13.72 -12.65
N VAL A 96 -8.41 -13.35 -13.09
CA VAL A 96 -7.92 -13.70 -14.42
C VAL A 96 -7.89 -15.21 -14.60
N ALA A 97 -7.36 -15.95 -13.62
CA ALA A 97 -7.34 -17.42 -13.65
C ALA A 97 -8.76 -18.01 -13.74
N ALA A 98 -9.73 -17.48 -12.98
CA ALA A 98 -11.12 -17.94 -13.01
C ALA A 98 -11.80 -17.70 -14.37
N VAL A 99 -11.49 -16.57 -15.04
CA VAL A 99 -12.00 -16.30 -16.40
C VAL A 99 -11.49 -17.36 -17.39
N PHE A 100 -10.19 -17.68 -17.36
CA PHE A 100 -9.63 -18.71 -18.25
C PHE A 100 -10.17 -20.11 -17.91
N LEU A 101 -10.24 -20.47 -16.62
CA LEU A 101 -10.76 -21.76 -16.19
C LEU A 101 -12.23 -21.97 -16.63
N GLY A 102 -13.05 -20.93 -16.52
CA GLY A 102 -14.46 -20.99 -16.94
C GLY A 102 -14.62 -21.41 -18.40
N VAL A 103 -13.71 -20.97 -19.26
CA VAL A 103 -13.70 -21.34 -20.68
C VAL A 103 -13.26 -22.78 -20.90
N PHE A 104 -12.18 -23.22 -20.22
CA PHE A 104 -11.66 -24.59 -20.39
C PHE A 104 -12.59 -25.68 -19.84
N VAL A 105 -13.29 -25.39 -18.75
CA VAL A 105 -14.18 -26.34 -18.07
C VAL A 105 -15.63 -26.22 -18.51
N ALA A 106 -15.95 -25.24 -19.38
CA ALA A 106 -17.32 -24.90 -19.82
C ALA A 106 -18.29 -24.66 -18.63
N MET A 107 -17.80 -24.08 -17.54
CA MET A 107 -18.57 -23.73 -16.34
C MET A 107 -18.89 -22.24 -16.30
N ASP A 108 -20.09 -21.90 -15.87
CA ASP A 108 -20.47 -20.51 -15.64
C ASP A 108 -19.87 -20.00 -14.32
N LEU A 109 -18.69 -19.38 -14.40
CA LEU A 109 -18.00 -18.76 -13.28
C LEU A 109 -18.26 -17.25 -13.16
N ALA A 110 -19.23 -16.70 -13.89
CA ALA A 110 -19.50 -15.26 -13.93
C ALA A 110 -19.72 -14.64 -12.54
N LYS A 111 -20.45 -15.35 -11.66
CA LYS A 111 -20.67 -14.90 -10.26
C LYS A 111 -19.38 -14.86 -9.47
N VAL A 112 -18.51 -15.87 -9.61
CA VAL A 112 -17.23 -15.95 -8.91
C VAL A 112 -16.31 -14.80 -9.35
N VAL A 113 -16.22 -14.56 -10.65
CA VAL A 113 -15.45 -13.46 -11.25
C VAL A 113 -15.95 -12.10 -10.73
N GLY A 114 -17.29 -11.91 -10.69
CA GLY A 114 -17.88 -10.69 -10.16
C GLY A 114 -17.56 -10.45 -8.67
N ILE A 115 -17.65 -11.49 -7.84
CA ILE A 115 -17.32 -11.41 -6.42
C ILE A 115 -15.83 -11.08 -6.22
N LEU A 116 -14.93 -11.77 -6.95
CA LEU A 116 -13.49 -11.51 -6.88
C LEU A 116 -13.15 -10.08 -7.28
N PHE A 117 -13.82 -9.56 -8.31
CA PHE A 117 -13.64 -8.18 -8.74
C PHE A 117 -14.05 -7.18 -7.65
N ILE A 118 -15.24 -7.35 -7.06
CA ILE A 118 -15.72 -6.48 -5.98
C ILE A 118 -14.78 -6.51 -4.78
N LEU A 119 -14.32 -7.70 -4.35
CA LEU A 119 -13.39 -7.84 -3.25
C LEU A 119 -12.04 -7.17 -3.57
N ALA A 120 -11.53 -7.30 -4.79
CA ALA A 120 -10.30 -6.64 -5.23
C ALA A 120 -10.44 -5.11 -5.16
N MET A 121 -11.59 -4.57 -5.60
CA MET A 121 -11.86 -3.12 -5.53
C MET A 121 -11.93 -2.63 -4.09
N PHE A 122 -12.59 -3.35 -3.17
CA PHE A 122 -12.60 -3.00 -1.76
C PHE A 122 -11.20 -3.03 -1.13
N ALA A 123 -10.39 -4.03 -1.46
CA ALA A 123 -9.00 -4.11 -0.99
C ALA A 123 -8.17 -2.93 -1.51
N LEU A 124 -8.34 -2.53 -2.77
CA LEU A 124 -7.65 -1.39 -3.36
C LEU A 124 -8.06 -0.07 -2.69
N VAL A 125 -9.36 0.17 -2.52
CA VAL A 125 -9.88 1.36 -1.85
C VAL A 125 -9.40 1.43 -0.41
N GLY A 126 -9.39 0.31 0.31
CA GLY A 126 -8.84 0.20 1.66
C GLY A 126 -7.36 0.54 1.72
N SER A 127 -6.56 0.00 0.79
CA SER A 127 -5.12 0.31 0.67
C SER A 127 -4.87 1.80 0.45
N LEU A 128 -5.56 2.40 -0.51
CA LEU A 128 -5.45 3.84 -0.82
C LEU A 128 -5.94 4.72 0.34
N GLY A 129 -7.00 4.31 1.03
CA GLY A 129 -7.52 5.01 2.21
C GLY A 129 -6.51 5.03 3.37
N LEU A 130 -5.86 3.90 3.64
CA LEU A 130 -4.80 3.83 4.65
C LEU A 130 -3.57 4.66 4.24
N PHE A 131 -3.21 4.64 2.97
CA PHE A 131 -2.12 5.45 2.43
C PHE A 131 -2.42 6.95 2.54
N LEU A 132 -3.64 7.36 2.21
CA LEU A 132 -4.08 8.73 2.38
C LEU A 132 -4.04 9.18 3.84
N ARG A 133 -4.49 8.34 4.76
CA ARG A 133 -4.42 8.60 6.21
C ARG A 133 -2.98 8.80 6.69
N GLU A 134 -2.05 7.98 6.19
CA GLU A 134 -0.61 8.14 6.49
C GLU A 134 -0.09 9.49 6.04
N ILE A 135 -0.46 9.94 4.82
CA ILE A 135 -0.06 11.25 4.29
C ILE A 135 -0.55 12.37 5.20
N PHE A 136 -1.80 12.34 5.65
CA PHE A 136 -2.34 13.35 6.56
C PHE A 136 -1.62 13.38 7.91
N LEU A 137 -1.26 12.20 8.45
CA LEU A 137 -0.43 12.15 9.66
C LEU A 137 0.95 12.78 9.44
N ALA A 138 1.58 12.51 8.30
CA ALA A 138 2.88 13.08 7.94
C ALA A 138 2.88 14.60 7.91
N VAL A 139 1.85 15.18 7.28
CA VAL A 139 1.69 16.66 7.16
C VAL A 139 1.45 17.30 8.52
N LYS A 140 0.63 16.68 9.38
CA LYS A 140 0.33 17.19 10.72
C LYS A 140 1.58 17.29 11.60
N VAL A 141 2.45 16.27 11.53
CA VAL A 141 3.72 16.25 12.29
C VAL A 141 4.72 17.29 11.76
N GLY A 142 4.81 17.44 10.44
CA GLY A 142 5.68 18.46 9.82
C GLY A 142 5.33 19.89 10.21
N ARG A 143 4.04 20.21 10.33
CA ARG A 143 3.59 21.53 10.76
C ARG A 143 4.00 21.89 12.19
N HIS A 144 3.96 20.93 13.11
CA HIS A 144 4.35 21.18 14.51
C HIS A 144 5.83 21.56 14.66
N ARG A 145 6.71 21.04 13.81
CA ARG A 145 8.14 21.38 13.87
C ARG A 145 8.45 22.80 13.35
N LEU A 146 7.79 23.26 12.31
CA LEU A 146 8.01 24.59 11.75
C LEU A 146 7.60 25.70 12.72
N THR A 147 6.60 25.44 13.57
CA THR A 147 6.15 26.41 14.58
C THR A 147 7.15 26.55 15.74
N PHE A 148 7.93 25.51 16.08
CA PHE A 148 8.94 25.58 17.13
C PHE A 148 10.23 26.29 16.68
N ASP A 149 10.65 26.12 15.42
CA ASP A 149 11.85 26.79 14.88
C ASP A 149 11.68 28.31 14.74
N ASP A 150 10.45 28.80 14.56
CA ASP A 150 10.13 30.24 14.49
C ASP A 150 10.12 30.92 15.86
N PHE A 151 10.04 30.18 16.98
CA PHE A 151 10.09 30.73 18.33
C PHE A 151 11.51 30.80 18.92
N ILE A 152 12.52 30.24 18.25
CA ILE A 152 13.93 30.19 18.73
C ILE A 152 14.82 31.22 17.99
N LYS A 153 14.28 31.96 17.03
CA LYS A 153 14.90 33.14 16.41
C LYS A 153 14.41 34.41 17.04
#